data_5bfbdec2c88b85b87b027dce21e924da
#
_entry.id   5bfbdec2c88b85b87b027dce21e924da
#
_cell.length_a   1.000
_cell.length_b   1.000
_cell.length_c   1.000
_cell.angle_alpha   90.00
_cell.angle_beta   90.00
_cell.angle_gamma   90.00
#
_symmetry.space_group_name_H-M   'P 1'
#
loop_
_entity.id
_entity.type
_entity.pdbx_description
1 polymer ?
#
loop_
_entity_poly.entity_id
_entity_poly.type
_entity_poly.pdbx_seq_one_letter_code
_entity_poly.pdbx_strand_id
1 'polypeptide(L)' 'MLGIIINPKSGKRAFRMQRLYLWKLLKARRQPFIYRVTKYANHAIELARELVEEKGCTQILVLGGDGTLSEVINGII' A
#
# COMPACT_ATOMS: atom_id res chain seq x y z
N MET A 1 8.45 -10.06 -3.34
CA MET A 1 8.34 -8.59 -3.54
C MET A 1 7.27 -8.03 -2.63
N LEU A 2 7.58 -6.96 -1.93
CA LEU A 2 6.62 -6.27 -1.06
C LEU A 2 5.84 -5.23 -1.89
N GLY A 3 4.52 -5.27 -1.81
CA GLY A 3 3.66 -4.26 -2.42
C GLY A 3 3.09 -3.35 -1.33
N ILE A 4 3.03 -2.05 -1.59
CA ILE A 4 2.53 -1.07 -0.65
C ILE A 4 1.41 -0.27 -1.30
N ILE A 5 0.26 -0.21 -0.65
CA ILE A 5 -0.89 0.57 -1.12
C ILE A 5 -1.12 1.72 -0.15
N ILE A 6 -1.15 2.93 -0.68
CA ILE A 6 -1.25 4.16 0.11
C ILE A 6 -2.54 4.88 -0.24
N ASN A 7 -3.36 5.19 0.77
CA ASN A 7 -4.52 6.05 0.61
C ASN A 7 -4.18 7.43 1.18
N PRO A 8 -3.93 8.44 0.32
CA PRO A 8 -3.52 9.76 0.77
C PRO A 8 -4.62 10.55 1.48
N LYS A 9 -5.87 10.14 1.34
CA LYS A 9 -7.00 10.82 2.01
C LYS A 9 -6.97 10.64 3.54
N SER A 10 -6.19 9.71 4.05
CA SER A 10 -5.94 9.56 5.48
C SER A 10 -5.05 10.66 6.04
N GLY A 11 -4.85 11.74 5.33
CA GLY A 11 -3.91 12.84 5.35
C GLY A 11 -3.60 13.55 6.66
N LYS A 12 -3.60 12.87 7.80
CA LYS A 12 -3.14 13.43 9.07
C LYS A 12 -1.61 13.47 9.06
N ARG A 13 -1.06 14.45 9.76
CA ARG A 13 0.39 14.63 9.89
C ARG A 13 1.08 13.35 10.34
N ALA A 14 0.48 12.63 11.28
CA ALA A 14 1.01 11.37 11.79
C ALA A 14 1.16 10.32 10.67
N PHE A 15 0.20 10.29 9.75
CA PHE A 15 0.23 9.36 8.61
C PHE A 15 1.43 9.65 7.69
N ARG A 16 1.69 10.93 7.41
CA ARG A 16 2.84 11.32 6.57
C ARG A 16 4.16 10.95 7.23
N MET A 17 4.25 11.12 8.54
CA MET A 17 5.46 10.78 9.28
C MET A 17 5.69 9.26 9.30
N GLN A 18 4.63 8.47 9.47
CA GLN A 18 4.72 7.02 9.41
C GLN A 18 5.22 6.54 8.04
N ARG A 19 4.73 7.18 6.96
CA ARG A 19 5.14 6.84 5.60
C ARG A 19 6.63 7.13 5.39
N LEU A 20 7.10 8.29 5.83
CA LEU A 20 8.51 8.65 5.71
C LEU A 20 9.40 7.71 6.51
N TYR A 21 8.97 7.34 7.72
CA TYR A 21 9.70 6.39 8.55
C TYR A 21 9.79 5.03 7.85
N LEU A 22 8.68 4.58 7.28
CA LEU A 22 8.64 3.31 6.55
C LEU A 22 9.64 3.32 5.38
N TRP A 23 9.66 4.41 4.58
CA TRP A 23 10.59 4.55 3.46
C TRP A 23 12.04 4.44 3.92
N LYS A 24 12.39 5.12 5.00
CA LYS A 24 13.74 5.05 5.56
C LYS A 24 14.09 3.64 6.02
N LEU A 25 13.15 2.96 6.67
CA LEU A 25 13.36 1.61 7.17
C LEU A 25 13.58 0.62 6.02
N LEU A 26 12.77 0.72 4.97
CA LEU A 26 12.91 -0.17 3.82
C LEU A 26 14.23 0.05 3.09
N LYS A 27 14.66 1.28 2.95
CA LYS A 27 15.96 1.60 2.36
C LYS A 27 17.11 1.07 3.21
N ALA A 28 17.03 1.24 4.54
CA ALA A 28 18.07 0.78 5.44
C ALA A 28 18.23 -0.75 5.38
N ARG A 29 17.14 -1.46 5.20
CA ARG A 29 17.13 -2.93 5.12
C ARG A 29 17.31 -3.45 3.69
N ARG A 30 17.45 -2.56 2.72
CA ARG A 30 17.56 -2.91 1.30
C ARG A 30 16.40 -3.80 0.84
N GLN A 31 15.21 -3.57 1.40
CA GLN A 31 14.02 -4.34 1.06
C GLN A 31 13.42 -3.81 -0.25
N PRO A 32 13.40 -4.62 -1.32
CA PRO A 32 12.75 -4.19 -2.56
C PRO A 32 11.24 -4.11 -2.37
N PHE A 33 10.64 -3.06 -2.92
CA PHE A 33 9.21 -2.86 -2.83
C PHE A 33 8.67 -2.10 -4.02
N ILE A 34 7.36 -2.25 -4.27
CA ILE A 34 6.61 -1.47 -5.25
C ILE A 34 5.49 -0.79 -4.49
N TYR A 35 5.24 0.49 -4.74
CA TYR A 35 4.13 1.16 -4.10
C TYR A 35 3.14 1.71 -5.11
N ARG A 36 1.88 1.89 -4.67
CA ARG A 36 0.82 2.51 -5.44
C ARG A 36 0.02 3.43 -4.55
N VAL A 37 -0.49 4.52 -5.11
CA VAL A 37 -1.28 5.51 -4.39
C VAL A 37 -2.70 5.49 -4.95
N THR A 38 -3.70 5.37 -4.07
CA THR A 38 -5.09 5.37 -4.52
C THR A 38 -5.51 6.76 -5.00
N LYS A 39 -6.33 6.83 -6.05
CA LYS A 39 -6.79 8.07 -6.66
C LYS A 39 -8.30 8.27 -6.55
N TYR A 40 -9.06 7.20 -6.29
CA TYR A 40 -10.51 7.26 -6.23
C TYR A 40 -11.05 6.11 -5.37
N ALA A 41 -12.35 6.14 -5.08
CA ALA A 41 -13.00 5.10 -4.30
C ALA A 41 -12.85 3.73 -4.98
N ASN A 42 -12.59 2.71 -4.18
CA ASN A 42 -12.38 1.32 -4.63
C ASN A 42 -11.12 1.09 -5.48
N HIS A 43 -10.28 2.11 -5.68
CA HIS A 43 -9.06 1.96 -6.45
C HIS A 43 -8.10 0.94 -5.83
N ALA A 44 -8.10 0.83 -4.49
CA ALA A 44 -7.22 -0.12 -3.79
C ALA A 44 -7.49 -1.57 -4.20
N ILE A 45 -8.72 -1.92 -4.58
CA ILE A 45 -9.07 -3.26 -5.06
C ILE A 45 -8.26 -3.58 -6.32
N GLU A 46 -8.28 -2.66 -7.27
CA GLU A 46 -7.56 -2.82 -8.55
C GLU A 46 -6.06 -2.87 -8.33
N LEU A 47 -5.54 -2.01 -7.45
CA LEU A 47 -4.11 -1.95 -7.15
C LEU A 47 -3.61 -3.22 -6.46
N ALA A 48 -4.38 -3.76 -5.52
CA ALA A 48 -4.01 -4.99 -4.86
C ALA A 48 -3.92 -6.14 -5.86
N ARG A 49 -4.89 -6.23 -6.75
CA ARG A 49 -4.92 -7.26 -7.78
C ARG A 49 -3.72 -7.11 -8.73
N GLU A 50 -3.41 -5.90 -9.17
CA GLU A 50 -2.24 -5.64 -10.00
C GLU A 50 -0.95 -6.09 -9.33
N LEU A 51 -0.76 -5.70 -8.07
CA LEU A 51 0.46 -6.02 -7.36
C LEU A 51 0.66 -7.52 -7.16
N VAL A 52 -0.41 -8.25 -6.87
CA VAL A 52 -0.33 -9.69 -6.68
C VAL A 52 -0.20 -10.43 -8.01
N GLU A 53 -1.06 -10.14 -8.97
CA GLU A 53 -1.14 -10.93 -10.20
C GLU A 53 -0.10 -10.55 -11.25
N GLU A 54 0.18 -9.25 -11.39
CA GLU A 54 1.08 -8.76 -12.44
C GLU A 54 2.51 -8.50 -11.95
N LYS A 55 2.65 -8.07 -10.71
CA LYS A 55 3.97 -7.71 -10.16
C LYS A 55 4.56 -8.77 -9.25
N GLY A 56 3.83 -9.85 -8.99
CA GLY A 56 4.32 -10.96 -8.19
C GLY A 56 4.56 -10.64 -6.72
N CYS A 57 3.84 -9.67 -6.18
CA CYS A 57 3.98 -9.34 -4.75
C CYS A 57 3.44 -10.48 -3.89
N THR A 58 4.24 -10.90 -2.92
CA THR A 58 3.86 -11.94 -1.96
C THR A 58 3.40 -11.37 -0.63
N GLN A 59 3.65 -10.08 -0.40
CA GLN A 59 3.24 -9.36 0.80
C GLN A 59 2.65 -8.01 0.38
N ILE A 60 1.54 -7.63 0.99
CA ILE A 60 0.90 -6.33 0.75
C ILE A 60 0.80 -5.58 2.07
N LEU A 61 1.37 -4.39 2.10
CA LEU A 61 1.26 -3.48 3.23
C LEU A 61 0.29 -2.35 2.85
N VAL A 62 -0.64 -2.05 3.73
CA VAL A 62 -1.65 -1.02 3.48
C VAL A 62 -1.46 0.15 4.43
N LEU A 63 -1.30 1.34 3.86
CA LEU A 63 -1.26 2.60 4.61
C LEU A 63 -2.53 3.38 4.32
N GLY A 64 -3.45 3.40 5.27
CA GLY A 64 -4.74 4.05 5.10
C GLY A 64 -5.69 3.62 6.20
N GLY A 65 -6.97 4.00 6.07
CA GLY A 65 -8.00 3.61 7.02
C GLY A 65 -8.52 2.19 6.79
N ASP A 66 -9.44 1.76 7.66
CA ASP A 66 -10.02 0.43 7.60
C ASP A 66 -10.70 0.12 6.27
N GLY A 67 -11.27 1.15 5.64
CA GLY A 67 -11.91 0.98 4.33
C GLY A 67 -10.91 0.55 3.25
N THR A 68 -9.71 1.13 3.26
CA THR A 68 -8.67 0.76 2.31
C THR A 68 -8.23 -0.68 2.50
N LEU A 69 -8.09 -1.11 3.75
CA LEU A 69 -7.73 -2.49 4.06
C LEU A 69 -8.79 -3.47 3.53
N SER A 70 -10.08 -3.16 3.75
CA SER A 70 -11.18 -3.97 3.25
C SER A 70 -11.15 -4.09 1.73
N GLU A 71 -10.89 -2.98 1.03
CA GLU A 71 -10.78 -2.99 -0.43
C GLU A 71 -9.64 -3.90 -0.90
N VAL A 72 -8.48 -3.82 -0.24
CA VAL A 72 -7.32 -4.64 -0.58
C VAL A 72 -7.65 -6.12 -0.40
N ILE A 73 -8.26 -6.49 0.71
CA ILE A 73 -8.66 -7.88 0.97
C ILE A 73 -9.61 -8.38 -0.12
N ASN A 74 -10.59 -7.58 -0.50
CA ASN A 74 -11.53 -7.93 -1.56
C ASN A 74 -10.83 -8.05 -2.92
N GLY A 75 -9.76 -7.31 -3.15
CA GLY A 75 -9.01 -7.36 -4.39
C GLY A 75 -8.17 -8.62 -4.56
N ILE A 76 -7.73 -9.23 -3.46
CA ILE A 76 -6.82 -10.39 -3.52
C ILE A 76 -7.51 -11.72 -3.23
N ILE A 77 -8.75 -11.69 -2.76
CA ILE A 77 -9.58 -12.88 -2.60
C ILE A 77 -10.42 -13.07 -3.86
#